data_c145a866f9af721d2fcdd862dc393461
#
_entry.id   c145a866f9af721d2fcdd862dc393461
#
_cell.length_a   1.000
_cell.length_b   1.000
_cell.length_c   1.000
_cell.angle_alpha   90.00
_cell.angle_beta   90.00
_cell.angle_gamma   90.00
#
_symmetry.space_group_name_H-M   'P 1'
#
loop_
_entity.id
_entity.type
_entity.pdbx_description
1 polymer ?
#
loop_
_entity_poly.entity_id
_entity_poly.type
_entity_poly.pdbx_seq_one_letter_code
_entity_poly.pdbx_strand_id
1 'polypeptide(L)'
;MNILLTGGTGLIGKALVEQLCLRNEQVTILTRSSTPHTISKQKNIKFITALSELDLQEQFDAIINLAGEPIFHKAWSKNQKSILRESRLSLTTQLVEFINQYQQYPIFISGSATGIYGDQDEQKITEISKTAKTFTAQLCQDWENIARQADARVCLIRTGMVFSKKGGALAQMLPLYKWGLGGKLGNGEQYFPWIALEDMVNGILFLLDHTECQGSFNFTAPNPIKQHKFNRTLARILKRPAFATIPKWILHFILGERANLLLESQNVVPEKLLNAGFQFQYSDCENYLEDILKNK
;
A
#
# COMPACT_ATOMS: atom_id res chain seq x y z
N MET A 1 21.94 2.52 7.62
CA MET A 1 21.72 1.61 6.49
C MET A 1 21.85 2.39 5.19
N ASN A 2 22.27 1.72 4.11
CA ASN A 2 22.18 2.21 2.73
C ASN A 2 20.95 1.57 2.07
N ILE A 3 19.98 2.38 1.62
CA ILE A 3 18.66 1.91 1.21
C ILE A 3 18.36 2.35 -0.22
N LEU A 4 18.04 1.40 -1.10
CA LEU A 4 17.48 1.69 -2.42
C LEU A 4 15.95 1.67 -2.34
N LEU A 5 15.31 2.78 -2.69
CA LEU A 5 13.86 2.93 -2.62
C LEU A 5 13.25 3.24 -3.98
N THR A 6 12.28 2.46 -4.42
CA THR A 6 11.41 2.83 -5.54
C THR A 6 10.06 3.35 -5.03
N GLY A 7 9.42 4.23 -5.79
CA GLY A 7 8.15 4.83 -5.34
C GLY A 7 8.30 5.86 -4.22
N GLY A 8 9.50 6.35 -3.94
CA GLY A 8 9.79 7.35 -2.89
C GLY A 8 9.05 8.69 -3.06
N THR A 9 8.48 8.97 -4.23
CA THR A 9 7.68 10.18 -4.50
C THR A 9 6.18 9.99 -4.27
N GLY A 10 5.73 8.76 -4.01
CA GLY A 10 4.33 8.41 -3.70
C GLY A 10 3.94 8.77 -2.26
N LEU A 11 2.68 8.51 -1.88
CA LEU A 11 2.15 8.80 -0.54
C LEU A 11 2.96 8.09 0.55
N ILE A 12 3.08 6.77 0.44
CA ILE A 12 3.80 5.95 1.42
C ILE A 12 5.29 6.27 1.37
N GLY A 13 5.86 6.33 0.14
CA GLY A 13 7.28 6.56 -0.05
C GLY A 13 7.77 7.89 0.53
N LYS A 14 7.02 8.99 0.35
CA LYS A 14 7.37 10.30 0.95
C LYS A 14 7.42 10.23 2.47
N ALA A 15 6.39 9.64 3.09
CA ALA A 15 6.34 9.50 4.54
C ALA A 15 7.45 8.58 5.05
N LEU A 16 7.78 7.51 4.32
CA LEU A 16 8.89 6.62 4.66
C LEU A 16 10.24 7.34 4.56
N VAL A 17 10.48 8.10 3.48
CA VAL A 17 11.71 8.88 3.31
C VAL A 17 11.90 9.87 4.46
N GLU A 18 10.84 10.56 4.90
CA GLU A 18 10.91 11.45 6.06
C GLU A 18 11.42 10.71 7.30
N GLN A 19 10.91 9.51 7.58
CA GLN A 19 11.33 8.71 8.73
C GLN A 19 12.75 8.14 8.59
N LEU A 20 13.12 7.67 7.39
CA LEU A 20 14.48 7.19 7.12
C LEU A 20 15.53 8.30 7.31
N CYS A 21 15.20 9.52 6.90
CA CYS A 21 16.05 10.67 7.10
C CYS A 21 16.20 11.05 8.58
N LEU A 22 15.14 10.95 9.37
CA LEU A 22 15.20 11.14 10.83
C LEU A 22 16.08 10.09 11.52
N ARG A 23 16.19 8.90 10.95
CA ARG A 23 17.11 7.83 11.38
C ARG A 23 18.54 8.02 10.85
N ASN A 24 18.83 9.08 10.10
CA ASN A 24 20.11 9.33 9.41
C ASN A 24 20.52 8.22 8.42
N GLU A 25 19.54 7.50 7.83
CA GLU A 25 19.81 6.50 6.82
C GLU A 25 20.21 7.16 5.48
N GLN A 26 21.04 6.47 4.68
CA GLN A 26 21.35 6.88 3.31
C GLN A 26 20.28 6.31 2.38
N VAL A 27 19.64 7.16 1.58
CA VAL A 27 18.51 6.73 0.74
C VAL A 27 18.77 7.09 -0.71
N THR A 28 18.90 6.08 -1.58
CA THR A 28 18.91 6.25 -3.02
C THR A 28 17.49 6.01 -3.56
N ILE A 29 16.90 7.03 -4.17
CA ILE A 29 15.52 6.97 -4.70
C ILE A 29 15.56 6.79 -6.21
N LEU A 30 15.07 5.63 -6.69
CA LEU A 30 14.83 5.40 -8.11
C LEU A 30 13.49 6.02 -8.51
N THR A 31 13.52 7.00 -9.42
CA THR A 31 12.34 7.75 -9.88
C THR A 31 12.38 8.02 -11.36
N ARG A 32 11.22 8.06 -12.01
CA ARG A 32 11.09 8.35 -13.45
C ARG A 32 11.34 9.83 -13.82
N SER A 33 11.38 10.72 -12.85
CA SER A 33 11.52 12.16 -13.06
C SER A 33 12.84 12.65 -12.48
N SER A 34 13.62 13.33 -13.31
CA SER A 34 14.84 14.04 -12.92
C SER A 34 14.58 15.36 -12.20
N THR A 35 13.31 15.78 -12.07
CA THR A 35 12.97 17.07 -11.45
C THR A 35 13.22 17.01 -9.94
N PRO A 36 13.92 17.99 -9.35
CA PRO A 36 14.13 18.05 -7.91
C PRO A 36 12.79 18.11 -7.18
N HIS A 37 12.50 17.09 -6.39
CA HIS A 37 11.34 17.09 -5.52
C HIS A 37 11.64 17.91 -4.26
N THR A 38 10.61 18.37 -3.56
CA THR A 38 10.72 19.11 -2.28
C THR A 38 11.57 18.38 -1.22
N ILE A 39 11.76 17.07 -1.41
CA ILE A 39 12.58 16.18 -0.56
C ILE A 39 14.09 16.35 -0.81
N SER A 40 14.51 16.97 -1.93
CA SER A 40 15.90 17.01 -2.41
C SER A 40 16.88 17.86 -1.53
N LYS A 41 16.38 18.52 -0.48
CA LYS A 41 17.22 19.37 0.39
C LYS A 41 17.94 18.62 1.51
N GLN A 42 17.73 17.32 1.66
CA GLN A 42 18.38 16.52 2.72
C GLN A 42 19.67 15.89 2.17
N LYS A 43 20.75 16.00 2.93
CA LYS A 43 22.11 15.59 2.51
C LYS A 43 22.28 14.08 2.29
N ASN A 44 21.39 13.27 2.82
CA ASN A 44 21.44 11.81 2.79
C ASN A 44 20.52 11.19 1.74
N ILE A 45 20.02 11.98 0.77
CA ILE A 45 19.19 11.50 -0.33
C ILE A 45 19.91 11.66 -1.66
N LYS A 46 20.03 10.56 -2.41
CA LYS A 46 20.48 10.51 -3.81
C LYS A 46 19.28 10.15 -4.70
N PHE A 47 19.16 10.78 -5.86
CA PHE A 47 18.14 10.42 -6.87
C PHE A 47 18.81 9.83 -8.08
N ILE A 48 18.21 8.76 -8.61
CA ILE A 48 18.61 8.12 -9.87
C ILE A 48 17.36 7.88 -10.72
N THR A 49 17.55 7.80 -12.03
CA THR A 49 16.48 7.54 -13.00
C THR A 49 16.51 6.12 -13.57
N ALA A 50 17.66 5.46 -13.47
CA ALA A 50 17.87 4.08 -13.90
C ALA A 50 18.82 3.35 -12.93
N LEU A 51 18.66 2.03 -12.80
CA LEU A 51 19.57 1.19 -12.01
C LEU A 51 20.99 1.16 -12.57
N SER A 52 21.17 1.40 -13.87
CA SER A 52 22.48 1.50 -14.54
C SER A 52 23.33 2.68 -14.09
N GLU A 53 22.74 3.65 -13.35
CA GLU A 53 23.50 4.75 -12.71
C GLU A 53 24.19 4.33 -11.41
N LEU A 54 23.86 3.13 -10.89
CA LEU A 54 24.50 2.56 -9.71
C LEU A 54 25.81 1.87 -10.07
N ASP A 55 26.83 2.05 -9.25
CA ASP A 55 27.99 1.19 -9.29
C ASP A 55 27.58 -0.21 -8.78
N LEU A 56 27.97 -1.28 -9.47
CA LEU A 56 27.72 -2.66 -9.03
C LEU A 56 28.43 -2.98 -7.70
N GLN A 57 29.43 -2.17 -7.31
CA GLN A 57 30.09 -2.25 -6.01
C GLN A 57 29.31 -1.48 -4.92
N GLU A 58 28.35 -0.63 -5.29
CA GLU A 58 27.51 0.07 -4.33
C GLU A 58 26.53 -0.93 -3.69
N GLN A 59 26.75 -1.22 -2.41
CA GLN A 59 25.97 -2.21 -1.68
C GLN A 59 24.83 -1.56 -0.91
N PHE A 60 23.67 -2.21 -0.93
CA PHE A 60 22.49 -1.79 -0.19
C PHE A 60 22.17 -2.82 0.90
N ASP A 61 21.96 -2.34 2.12
CA ASP A 61 21.45 -3.16 3.23
C ASP A 61 19.97 -3.53 3.01
N ALA A 62 19.22 -2.62 2.36
CA ALA A 62 17.81 -2.83 2.08
C ALA A 62 17.41 -2.28 0.71
N ILE A 63 16.49 -2.99 0.05
CA ILE A 63 15.86 -2.56 -1.19
C ILE A 63 14.34 -2.57 -0.95
N ILE A 64 13.70 -1.41 -1.14
CA ILE A 64 12.27 -1.23 -0.86
C ILE A 64 11.55 -0.87 -2.16
N ASN A 65 10.66 -1.73 -2.62
CA ASN A 65 9.93 -1.57 -3.87
C ASN A 65 8.46 -1.20 -3.61
N LEU A 66 8.16 0.11 -3.64
CA LEU A 66 6.81 0.65 -3.49
C LEU A 66 6.25 1.26 -4.79
N ALA A 67 7.00 1.13 -5.90
CA ALA A 67 6.58 1.73 -7.17
C ALA A 67 5.44 0.92 -7.82
N GLY A 68 4.53 1.65 -8.46
CA GLY A 68 3.46 1.08 -9.25
C GLY A 68 2.49 2.15 -9.75
N GLU A 69 1.93 1.96 -10.93
CA GLU A 69 0.88 2.82 -11.46
C GLU A 69 -0.36 2.79 -10.54
N PRO A 70 -0.97 3.96 -10.20
CA PRO A 70 -2.15 4.01 -9.35
C PRO A 70 -3.32 3.19 -9.91
N ILE A 71 -3.80 2.22 -9.13
CA ILE A 71 -4.76 1.22 -9.60
C ILE A 71 -6.18 1.78 -9.83
N PHE A 72 -6.56 2.85 -9.12
CA PHE A 72 -7.92 3.38 -9.11
C PHE A 72 -8.15 4.54 -10.08
N HIS A 73 -7.11 5.27 -10.51
CA HIS A 73 -7.25 6.54 -11.21
C HIS A 73 -7.86 6.41 -12.62
N LYS A 74 -7.50 5.38 -13.38
CA LYS A 74 -7.94 5.19 -14.77
C LYS A 74 -8.80 3.94 -14.92
N ALA A 75 -9.76 3.95 -15.84
CA ALA A 75 -10.57 2.80 -16.16
C ALA A 75 -9.71 1.62 -16.66
N TRP A 76 -10.07 0.39 -16.27
CA TRP A 76 -9.29 -0.81 -16.59
C TRP A 76 -9.57 -1.33 -18.02
N SER A 77 -9.16 -0.55 -19.02
CA SER A 77 -9.05 -1.06 -20.38
C SER A 77 -7.95 -2.13 -20.48
N LYS A 78 -7.93 -2.88 -21.58
CA LYS A 78 -6.82 -3.84 -21.84
C LYS A 78 -5.45 -3.18 -21.73
N ASN A 79 -5.30 -1.98 -22.32
CA ASN A 79 -4.05 -1.20 -22.24
C ASN A 79 -3.73 -0.77 -20.82
N GLN A 80 -4.71 -0.28 -20.04
CA GLN A 80 -4.46 0.12 -18.66
C GLN A 80 -4.09 -1.07 -17.77
N LYS A 81 -4.71 -2.25 -17.98
CA LYS A 81 -4.31 -3.47 -17.29
C LYS A 81 -2.87 -3.87 -17.62
N SER A 82 -2.42 -3.71 -18.87
CA SER A 82 -1.02 -3.93 -19.25
C SER A 82 -0.08 -2.96 -18.53
N ILE A 83 -0.40 -1.67 -18.51
CA ILE A 83 0.39 -0.65 -17.79
C ILE A 83 0.48 -0.96 -16.29
N LEU A 84 -0.64 -1.37 -15.67
CA LEU A 84 -0.68 -1.77 -14.25
C LEU A 84 0.24 -2.96 -13.96
N ARG A 85 0.28 -3.95 -14.87
CA ARG A 85 1.17 -5.11 -14.77
C ARG A 85 2.62 -4.70 -14.97
N GLU A 86 2.91 -4.04 -16.07
CA GLU A 86 4.26 -3.67 -16.47
C GLU A 86 4.94 -2.77 -15.43
N SER A 87 4.22 -1.77 -14.91
CA SER A 87 4.75 -0.86 -13.88
C SER A 87 5.18 -1.56 -12.57
N ARG A 88 4.75 -2.79 -12.34
CA ARG A 88 5.10 -3.60 -11.17
C ARG A 88 6.06 -4.72 -11.54
N LEU A 89 5.69 -5.54 -12.53
CA LEU A 89 6.42 -6.77 -12.85
C LEU A 89 7.77 -6.46 -13.44
N SER A 90 7.85 -5.58 -14.46
CA SER A 90 9.11 -5.23 -15.12
C SER A 90 10.11 -4.61 -14.13
N LEU A 91 9.68 -3.63 -13.34
CA LEU A 91 10.57 -3.03 -12.34
C LEU A 91 11.01 -4.03 -11.27
N THR A 92 10.11 -4.90 -10.80
CA THR A 92 10.47 -5.92 -9.82
C THR A 92 11.46 -6.92 -10.39
N THR A 93 11.31 -7.33 -11.67
CA THR A 93 12.28 -8.18 -12.34
C THR A 93 13.66 -7.54 -12.39
N GLN A 94 13.74 -6.26 -12.79
CA GLN A 94 15.01 -5.52 -12.81
C GLN A 94 15.66 -5.43 -11.42
N LEU A 95 14.85 -5.21 -10.37
CA LEU A 95 15.37 -5.19 -9.00
C LEU A 95 15.86 -6.56 -8.55
N VAL A 96 15.16 -7.63 -8.91
CA VAL A 96 15.59 -9.01 -8.59
C VAL A 96 16.89 -9.36 -9.31
N GLU A 97 17.01 -9.02 -10.60
CA GLU A 97 18.25 -9.20 -11.36
C GLU A 97 19.40 -8.42 -10.72
N PHE A 98 19.14 -7.18 -10.32
CA PHE A 98 20.11 -6.34 -9.62
C PHE A 98 20.54 -6.96 -8.28
N ILE A 99 19.59 -7.42 -7.46
CA ILE A 99 19.85 -8.08 -6.17
C ILE A 99 20.71 -9.32 -6.37
N ASN A 100 20.37 -10.18 -7.32
CA ASN A 100 21.05 -11.45 -7.55
C ASN A 100 22.49 -11.29 -8.08
N GLN A 101 22.90 -10.07 -8.45
CA GLN A 101 24.28 -9.72 -8.79
C GLN A 101 25.12 -9.36 -7.57
N TYR A 102 24.51 -9.06 -6.40
CA TYR A 102 25.23 -8.74 -5.18
C TYR A 102 25.69 -10.02 -4.47
N GLN A 103 26.85 -9.92 -3.81
CA GLN A 103 27.35 -10.98 -2.93
C GLN A 103 26.74 -10.93 -1.53
N GLN A 104 26.22 -9.79 -1.10
CA GLN A 104 25.55 -9.61 0.18
C GLN A 104 24.06 -9.92 0.03
N TYR A 105 23.46 -10.50 1.07
CA TYR A 105 22.07 -10.91 1.17
C TYR A 105 21.22 -9.77 1.78
N PRO A 106 20.71 -8.79 1.00
CA PRO A 106 19.98 -7.65 1.52
C PRO A 106 18.59 -8.04 2.00
N ILE A 107 17.91 -7.12 2.70
CA ILE A 107 16.46 -7.24 2.83
C ILE A 107 15.79 -6.66 1.57
N PHE A 108 14.87 -7.43 0.98
CA PHE A 108 14.01 -6.98 -0.11
C PHE A 108 12.55 -6.87 0.35
N ILE A 109 12.08 -5.63 0.59
CA ILE A 109 10.68 -5.35 0.92
C ILE A 109 9.97 -4.98 -0.37
N SER A 110 9.10 -5.85 -0.88
CA SER A 110 8.36 -5.63 -2.12
C SER A 110 6.87 -5.42 -1.86
N GLY A 111 6.29 -4.44 -2.54
CA GLY A 111 4.86 -4.18 -2.53
C GLY A 111 4.06 -5.38 -3.02
N SER A 112 2.86 -5.50 -2.48
CA SER A 112 1.75 -6.35 -2.90
C SER A 112 0.46 -5.67 -2.42
N ALA A 113 -0.70 -6.31 -2.51
CA ALA A 113 -1.94 -5.75 -2.02
C ALA A 113 -2.91 -6.82 -1.50
N THR A 114 -3.83 -6.44 -0.61
CA THR A 114 -4.91 -7.31 -0.14
C THR A 114 -5.84 -7.76 -1.26
N GLY A 115 -5.81 -7.10 -2.41
CA GLY A 115 -6.51 -7.55 -3.63
C GLY A 115 -6.16 -8.97 -4.09
N ILE A 116 -5.07 -9.56 -3.55
CA ILE A 116 -4.71 -10.97 -3.77
C ILE A 116 -5.78 -11.94 -3.26
N TYR A 117 -6.55 -11.53 -2.25
CA TYR A 117 -7.57 -12.38 -1.63
C TYR A 117 -8.93 -12.32 -2.32
N GLY A 118 -9.23 -11.20 -3.05
CA GLY A 118 -10.55 -10.97 -3.62
C GLY A 118 -11.65 -10.86 -2.57
N ASP A 119 -12.89 -11.18 -2.97
CA ASP A 119 -14.06 -11.20 -2.08
C ASP A 119 -14.09 -12.51 -1.27
N GLN A 120 -14.10 -12.40 0.05
CA GLN A 120 -14.16 -13.54 0.98
C GLN A 120 -15.32 -13.39 1.97
N ASP A 121 -16.32 -12.58 1.63
CA ASP A 121 -17.48 -12.30 2.48
C ASP A 121 -17.09 -11.87 3.90
N GLU A 122 -17.53 -12.60 4.93
CA GLU A 122 -17.23 -12.31 6.34
C GLU A 122 -16.03 -13.11 6.89
N GLN A 123 -15.42 -14.00 6.07
CA GLN A 123 -14.35 -14.86 6.54
C GLN A 123 -13.14 -14.02 6.98
N LYS A 124 -12.57 -14.37 8.13
CA LYS A 124 -11.30 -13.79 8.59
C LYS A 124 -10.18 -14.23 7.64
N ILE A 125 -9.46 -13.25 7.09
CA ILE A 125 -8.38 -13.44 6.14
C ILE A 125 -7.05 -13.18 6.84
N THR A 126 -6.13 -14.16 6.76
CA THR A 126 -4.75 -14.06 7.23
C THR A 126 -3.79 -14.27 6.06
N GLU A 127 -2.49 -14.19 6.32
CA GLU A 127 -1.46 -14.33 5.28
C GLU A 127 -1.45 -15.71 4.60
N ILE A 128 -2.01 -16.74 5.26
CA ILE A 128 -2.12 -18.12 4.73
C ILE A 128 -3.44 -18.38 4.00
N SER A 129 -4.36 -17.42 3.98
CA SER A 129 -5.67 -17.57 3.33
C SER A 129 -5.52 -17.73 1.81
N LYS A 130 -6.51 -18.41 1.20
CA LYS A 130 -6.53 -18.68 -0.24
C LYS A 130 -6.56 -17.39 -1.05
N THR A 131 -5.85 -17.39 -2.17
CA THR A 131 -5.86 -16.30 -3.16
C THR A 131 -7.01 -16.47 -4.14
N ALA A 132 -7.53 -15.34 -4.65
CA ALA A 132 -8.57 -15.34 -5.66
C ALA A 132 -8.01 -15.51 -7.09
N LYS A 133 -8.94 -15.52 -8.08
CA LYS A 133 -8.59 -15.60 -9.52
C LYS A 133 -8.94 -14.33 -10.29
N THR A 134 -9.21 -13.22 -9.58
CA THR A 134 -9.50 -11.91 -10.19
C THR A 134 -8.26 -11.32 -10.84
N PHE A 135 -8.44 -10.28 -11.67
CA PHE A 135 -7.30 -9.56 -12.26
C PHE A 135 -6.33 -9.02 -11.19
N THR A 136 -6.86 -8.45 -10.12
CA THR A 136 -6.06 -7.92 -9.00
C THR A 136 -5.29 -9.01 -8.28
N ALA A 137 -5.94 -10.15 -8.06
CA ALA A 137 -5.31 -11.30 -7.41
C ALA A 137 -4.17 -11.86 -8.26
N GLN A 138 -4.40 -12.05 -9.57
CA GLN A 138 -3.38 -12.54 -10.48
C GLN A 138 -2.19 -11.56 -10.58
N LEU A 139 -2.47 -10.25 -10.65
CA LEU A 139 -1.42 -9.23 -10.64
C LEU A 139 -0.55 -9.31 -9.39
N CYS A 140 -1.16 -9.45 -8.22
CA CYS A 140 -0.44 -9.57 -6.96
C CYS A 140 0.36 -10.89 -6.88
N GLN A 141 -0.22 -12.01 -7.33
CA GLN A 141 0.47 -13.30 -7.35
C GLN A 141 1.70 -13.27 -8.26
N ASP A 142 1.57 -12.73 -9.47
CA ASP A 142 2.70 -12.59 -10.40
C ASP A 142 3.78 -11.69 -9.80
N TRP A 143 3.39 -10.59 -9.16
CA TRP A 143 4.32 -9.66 -8.51
C TRP A 143 5.07 -10.32 -7.35
N GLU A 144 4.35 -11.01 -6.45
CA GLU A 144 4.96 -11.75 -5.34
C GLU A 144 5.89 -12.88 -5.84
N ASN A 145 5.49 -13.59 -6.90
CA ASN A 145 6.30 -14.69 -7.47
C ASN A 145 7.63 -14.19 -8.04
N ILE A 146 7.64 -13.03 -8.70
CA ILE A 146 8.89 -12.42 -9.17
C ILE A 146 9.75 -12.00 -7.97
N ALA A 147 9.18 -11.30 -7.01
CA ALA A 147 9.93 -10.82 -5.84
C ALA A 147 10.57 -11.95 -5.02
N ARG A 148 9.93 -13.13 -4.97
CA ARG A 148 10.47 -14.34 -4.28
C ARG A 148 11.71 -14.94 -4.95
N GLN A 149 12.04 -14.54 -6.18
CA GLN A 149 13.22 -15.00 -6.89
C GLN A 149 14.51 -14.26 -6.50
N ALA A 150 14.37 -13.21 -5.68
CA ALA A 150 15.51 -12.46 -5.19
C ALA A 150 16.33 -13.30 -4.18
N ASP A 151 17.65 -13.31 -4.35
CA ASP A 151 18.59 -13.85 -3.36
C ASP A 151 18.75 -12.84 -2.21
N ALA A 152 17.71 -12.78 -1.39
CA ALA A 152 17.51 -11.78 -0.34
C ALA A 152 16.57 -12.30 0.74
N ARG A 153 16.57 -11.64 1.90
CA ARG A 153 15.48 -11.79 2.87
C ARG A 153 14.23 -11.07 2.35
N VAL A 154 13.31 -11.80 1.75
CA VAL A 154 12.14 -11.22 1.08
C VAL A 154 10.98 -11.01 2.04
N CYS A 155 10.47 -9.77 2.11
CA CYS A 155 9.22 -9.40 2.78
C CYS A 155 8.24 -8.83 1.76
N LEU A 156 7.05 -9.43 1.66
CA LEU A 156 5.99 -9.01 0.74
C LEU A 156 4.89 -8.30 1.53
N ILE A 157 4.66 -7.03 1.23
CA ILE A 157 3.71 -6.20 1.97
C ILE A 157 2.35 -6.15 1.23
N ARG A 158 1.38 -6.96 1.68
CA ARG A 158 0.01 -6.99 1.16
C ARG A 158 -0.77 -5.81 1.72
N THR A 159 -0.63 -4.68 1.05
CA THR A 159 -1.15 -3.39 1.50
C THR A 159 -2.66 -3.31 1.34
N GLY A 160 -3.36 -2.93 2.40
CA GLY A 160 -4.77 -2.58 2.40
C GLY A 160 -5.04 -1.15 1.90
N MET A 161 -6.18 -0.60 2.27
CA MET A 161 -6.55 0.78 1.95
C MET A 161 -5.81 1.74 2.88
N VAL A 162 -4.75 2.39 2.39
CA VAL A 162 -4.00 3.37 3.20
C VAL A 162 -4.84 4.64 3.36
N PHE A 163 -5.15 4.98 4.62
CA PHE A 163 -5.89 6.17 4.97
C PHE A 163 -4.93 7.30 5.36
N SER A 164 -5.13 8.48 4.76
CA SER A 164 -4.44 9.73 5.07
C SER A 164 -5.20 10.91 4.48
N LYS A 165 -5.11 12.09 5.12
CA LYS A 165 -5.60 13.35 4.53
C LYS A 165 -4.76 13.80 3.33
N LYS A 166 -3.49 13.39 3.28
CA LYS A 166 -2.52 13.85 2.27
C LYS A 166 -2.64 13.09 0.94
N GLY A 167 -3.38 11.98 0.89
CA GLY A 167 -3.51 11.15 -0.31
C GLY A 167 -4.20 9.82 -0.03
N GLY A 168 -4.15 8.91 -1.01
CA GLY A 168 -4.76 7.59 -0.91
C GLY A 168 -6.28 7.59 -0.98
N ALA A 169 -6.91 6.49 -0.51
CA ALA A 169 -8.34 6.28 -0.62
C ALA A 169 -9.17 7.32 0.14
N LEU A 170 -8.78 7.62 1.39
CA LEU A 170 -9.51 8.57 2.22
C LEU A 170 -9.55 9.97 1.60
N ALA A 171 -8.40 10.49 1.13
CA ALA A 171 -8.33 11.82 0.52
C ALA A 171 -9.22 11.95 -0.71
N GLN A 172 -9.42 10.87 -1.48
CA GLN A 172 -10.35 10.86 -2.62
C GLN A 172 -11.82 10.82 -2.20
N MET A 173 -12.14 10.22 -1.06
CA MET A 173 -13.50 10.16 -0.53
C MET A 173 -13.91 11.46 0.17
N LEU A 174 -12.99 12.13 0.87
CA LEU A 174 -13.27 13.32 1.70
C LEU A 174 -14.06 14.43 0.98
N PRO A 175 -13.77 14.82 -0.29
CA PRO A 175 -14.54 15.84 -0.97
C PRO A 175 -16.03 15.48 -1.08
N LEU A 176 -16.36 14.25 -1.44
CA LEU A 176 -17.74 13.77 -1.55
C LEU A 176 -18.48 13.89 -0.20
N TYR A 177 -17.84 13.45 0.88
CA TYR A 177 -18.42 13.56 2.21
C TYR A 177 -18.59 15.01 2.67
N LYS A 178 -17.61 15.89 2.40
CA LYS A 178 -17.71 17.33 2.72
C LYS A 178 -18.89 18.00 2.01
N TRP A 179 -19.22 17.55 0.79
CA TRP A 179 -20.38 18.00 0.03
C TRP A 179 -21.70 17.33 0.44
N GLY A 180 -21.68 16.43 1.43
CA GLY A 180 -22.87 15.66 1.85
C GLY A 180 -23.27 14.57 0.84
N LEU A 181 -22.41 14.24 -0.09
CA LEU A 181 -22.62 13.20 -1.12
C LEU A 181 -22.04 11.83 -0.69
N GLY A 182 -21.58 11.71 0.55
CA GLY A 182 -21.20 10.42 1.13
C GLY A 182 -22.37 9.45 1.20
N GLY A 183 -22.06 8.16 1.16
CA GLY A 183 -23.12 7.18 1.19
C GLY A 183 -22.64 5.74 1.37
N LYS A 184 -23.61 4.88 1.59
CA LYS A 184 -23.41 3.45 1.69
C LYS A 184 -23.21 2.86 0.29
N LEU A 185 -22.17 2.05 0.10
CA LEU A 185 -21.83 1.39 -1.15
C LEU A 185 -22.44 -0.03 -1.17
N GLY A 186 -23.36 -0.29 -2.09
CA GLY A 186 -24.11 -1.55 -2.10
C GLY A 186 -24.93 -1.71 -0.82
N ASN A 187 -24.82 -2.87 -0.17
CA ASN A 187 -25.42 -3.12 1.13
C ASN A 187 -24.59 -2.56 2.31
N GLY A 188 -23.34 -2.19 2.06
CA GLY A 188 -22.42 -1.65 3.07
C GLY A 188 -21.87 -2.67 4.08
N GLU A 189 -22.11 -3.97 3.85
CA GLU A 189 -21.66 -5.04 4.75
C GLU A 189 -20.23 -5.49 4.48
N GLN A 190 -19.65 -5.11 3.33
CA GLN A 190 -18.26 -5.44 2.99
C GLN A 190 -17.26 -4.80 3.96
N TYR A 191 -16.24 -5.57 4.32
CA TYR A 191 -15.14 -5.10 5.13
C TYR A 191 -14.10 -4.34 4.31
N PHE A 192 -13.65 -3.21 4.83
CA PHE A 192 -12.53 -2.43 4.30
C PHE A 192 -11.26 -2.82 5.05
N PRO A 193 -10.25 -3.34 4.35
CA PRO A 193 -8.94 -3.65 4.92
C PRO A 193 -8.10 -2.36 4.99
N TRP A 194 -8.39 -1.48 5.94
CA TRP A 194 -7.75 -0.18 6.08
C TRP A 194 -6.45 -0.26 6.89
N ILE A 195 -5.57 0.72 6.71
CA ILE A 195 -4.40 0.97 7.55
C ILE A 195 -4.12 2.48 7.62
N ALA A 196 -3.69 2.99 8.76
CA ALA A 196 -3.16 4.35 8.90
C ALA A 196 -1.84 4.49 8.14
N LEU A 197 -1.58 5.66 7.55
CA LEU A 197 -0.30 5.92 6.87
C LEU A 197 0.89 5.77 7.82
N GLU A 198 0.74 6.20 9.05
CA GLU A 198 1.72 6.11 10.13
C GLU A 198 2.08 4.65 10.41
N ASP A 199 1.08 3.77 10.59
CA ASP A 199 1.29 2.34 10.82
C ASP A 199 1.85 1.62 9.59
N MET A 200 1.47 2.06 8.38
CA MET A 200 2.07 1.57 7.14
C MET A 200 3.58 1.82 7.10
N VAL A 201 4.01 3.02 7.46
CA VAL A 201 5.42 3.39 7.50
C VAL A 201 6.14 2.69 8.64
N ASN A 202 5.57 2.70 9.85
CA ASN A 202 6.15 2.03 11.01
C ASN A 202 6.28 0.52 10.79
N GLY A 203 5.32 -0.12 10.12
CA GLY A 203 5.41 -1.52 9.75
C GLY A 203 6.55 -1.83 8.79
N ILE A 204 6.83 -0.96 7.80
CA ILE A 204 7.99 -1.11 6.91
C ILE A 204 9.28 -0.98 7.71
N LEU A 205 9.38 0.02 8.59
CA LEU A 205 10.56 0.20 9.46
C LEU A 205 10.74 -0.98 10.41
N PHE A 206 9.63 -1.53 10.94
CA PHE A 206 9.67 -2.73 11.77
C PHE A 206 10.26 -3.92 11.01
N LEU A 207 9.86 -4.15 9.75
CA LEU A 207 10.44 -5.22 8.94
C LEU A 207 11.93 -4.98 8.63
N LEU A 208 12.39 -3.74 8.53
CA LEU A 208 13.81 -3.43 8.38
C LEU A 208 14.61 -3.86 9.61
N ASP A 209 14.08 -3.57 10.80
CA ASP A 209 14.76 -3.75 12.07
C ASP A 209 14.71 -5.22 12.59
N HIS A 210 13.74 -6.05 12.10
CA HIS A 210 13.49 -7.42 12.58
C HIS A 210 13.91 -8.46 11.55
N THR A 211 15.10 -9.03 11.73
CA THR A 211 15.73 -9.95 10.78
C THR A 211 15.03 -11.29 10.64
N GLU A 212 14.26 -11.70 11.64
CA GLU A 212 13.42 -12.92 11.66
C GLU A 212 12.17 -12.80 10.76
N CYS A 213 11.77 -11.57 10.38
CA CYS A 213 10.60 -11.34 9.56
C CYS A 213 10.88 -11.66 8.09
N GLN A 214 10.13 -12.62 7.51
CA GLN A 214 10.21 -12.96 6.07
C GLN A 214 8.88 -13.48 5.53
N GLY A 215 8.73 -13.44 4.21
CA GLY A 215 7.53 -13.88 3.49
C GLY A 215 6.45 -12.81 3.43
N SER A 216 5.17 -13.21 3.30
CA SER A 216 4.05 -12.27 3.13
C SER A 216 3.55 -11.75 4.47
N PHE A 217 3.21 -10.46 4.51
CA PHE A 217 2.62 -9.75 5.65
C PHE A 217 1.42 -8.94 5.19
N ASN A 218 0.30 -9.04 5.90
CA ASN A 218 -0.84 -8.17 5.72
C ASN A 218 -0.57 -6.80 6.37
N PHE A 219 -0.60 -5.75 5.58
CA PHE A 219 -0.49 -4.38 6.05
C PHE A 219 -1.87 -3.76 6.11
N THR A 220 -2.60 -4.15 7.16
CA THR A 220 -3.94 -3.66 7.52
C THR A 220 -3.98 -3.39 9.01
N ALA A 221 -4.91 -2.54 9.46
CA ALA A 221 -5.17 -2.39 10.88
C ALA A 221 -5.75 -3.70 11.48
N PRO A 222 -5.53 -3.97 12.78
CA PRO A 222 -6.00 -5.19 13.43
C PRO A 222 -7.53 -5.38 13.38
N ASN A 223 -8.27 -4.26 13.35
CA ASN A 223 -9.73 -4.26 13.35
C ASN A 223 -10.27 -3.73 12.01
N PRO A 224 -10.58 -4.63 11.05
CA PRO A 224 -11.26 -4.26 9.82
C PRO A 224 -12.62 -3.60 10.11
N ILE A 225 -13.02 -2.64 9.28
CA ILE A 225 -14.27 -1.91 9.47
C ILE A 225 -15.26 -2.22 8.33
N LYS A 226 -16.53 -2.49 8.67
CA LYS A 226 -17.60 -2.60 7.65
C LYS A 226 -17.86 -1.23 7.01
N GLN A 227 -18.12 -1.21 5.70
CA GLN A 227 -18.26 0.02 4.93
C GLN A 227 -19.38 0.94 5.50
N HIS A 228 -20.51 0.36 5.92
CA HIS A 228 -21.59 1.17 6.52
C HIS A 228 -21.18 1.84 7.84
N LYS A 229 -20.32 1.19 8.66
CA LYS A 229 -19.76 1.80 9.88
C LYS A 229 -18.78 2.92 9.52
N PHE A 230 -17.86 2.68 8.58
CA PHE A 230 -16.96 3.71 8.06
C PHE A 230 -17.75 4.93 7.55
N ASN A 231 -18.78 4.69 6.72
CA ASN A 231 -19.65 5.75 6.19
C ASN A 231 -20.27 6.58 7.31
N ARG A 232 -20.88 5.93 8.33
CA ARG A 232 -21.52 6.60 9.46
C ARG A 232 -20.51 7.39 10.28
N THR A 233 -19.35 6.81 10.59
CA THR A 233 -18.28 7.46 11.35
C THR A 233 -17.78 8.72 10.65
N LEU A 234 -17.46 8.61 9.34
CA LEU A 234 -16.95 9.75 8.58
C LEU A 234 -17.97 10.88 8.45
N ALA A 235 -19.25 10.54 8.22
CA ALA A 235 -20.35 11.50 8.18
C ALA A 235 -20.51 12.24 9.51
N ARG A 236 -20.49 11.50 10.65
CA ARG A 236 -20.57 12.05 11.99
C ARG A 236 -19.42 13.03 12.28
N ILE A 237 -18.18 12.64 11.98
CA ILE A 237 -16.99 13.46 12.23
C ILE A 237 -17.04 14.75 11.39
N LEU A 238 -17.42 14.66 10.12
CA LEU A 238 -17.52 15.82 9.23
C LEU A 238 -18.78 16.64 9.44
N LYS A 239 -19.72 16.18 10.29
CA LYS A 239 -21.03 16.80 10.52
C LYS A 239 -21.80 17.01 9.21
N ARG A 240 -21.81 16.00 8.34
CA ARG A 240 -22.47 16.00 7.03
C ARG A 240 -23.39 14.80 6.89
N PRO A 241 -24.51 14.92 6.17
CA PRO A 241 -25.37 13.80 5.88
C PRO A 241 -24.65 12.78 4.98
N ALA A 242 -24.92 11.47 5.20
CA ALA A 242 -24.43 10.39 4.36
C ALA A 242 -25.42 9.21 4.41
N PHE A 243 -26.69 9.51 4.20
CA PHE A 243 -27.79 8.54 4.25
C PHE A 243 -28.07 7.89 2.87
N ALA A 244 -27.48 8.39 1.79
CA ALA A 244 -27.64 7.81 0.48
C ALA A 244 -27.09 6.38 0.43
N THR A 245 -27.70 5.54 -0.40
CA THR A 245 -27.18 4.23 -0.76
C THR A 245 -26.93 4.20 -2.26
N ILE A 246 -25.70 3.88 -2.64
CA ILE A 246 -25.29 3.77 -4.04
C ILE A 246 -25.35 2.29 -4.42
N PRO A 247 -26.34 1.84 -5.23
CA PRO A 247 -26.44 0.44 -5.64
C PRO A 247 -25.20 -0.06 -6.37
N LYS A 248 -24.92 -1.35 -6.23
CA LYS A 248 -23.74 -1.99 -6.89
C LYS A 248 -23.71 -1.74 -8.39
N TRP A 249 -24.87 -1.81 -9.07
CA TRP A 249 -24.93 -1.63 -10.52
C TRP A 249 -24.55 -0.21 -10.97
N ILE A 250 -24.87 0.84 -10.17
CA ILE A 250 -24.45 2.22 -10.44
C ILE A 250 -22.92 2.32 -10.31
N LEU A 251 -22.33 1.70 -9.27
CA LEU A 251 -20.88 1.69 -9.11
C LEU A 251 -20.19 0.99 -10.28
N HIS A 252 -20.70 -0.13 -10.75
CA HIS A 252 -20.17 -0.81 -11.94
C HIS A 252 -20.35 0.02 -13.22
N PHE A 253 -21.47 0.73 -13.35
CA PHE A 253 -21.71 1.60 -14.51
C PHE A 253 -20.69 2.77 -14.57
N ILE A 254 -20.38 3.38 -13.42
CA ILE A 254 -19.46 4.55 -13.36
C ILE A 254 -18.00 4.10 -13.34
N LEU A 255 -17.65 3.09 -12.57
CA LEU A 255 -16.27 2.69 -12.30
C LEU A 255 -15.81 1.46 -13.10
N GLY A 256 -16.74 0.77 -13.77
CA GLY A 256 -16.43 -0.51 -14.42
C GLY A 256 -15.92 -1.54 -13.42
N GLU A 257 -14.94 -2.33 -13.82
CA GLU A 257 -14.34 -3.36 -12.95
C GLU A 257 -13.68 -2.80 -11.68
N ARG A 258 -13.30 -1.51 -11.66
CA ARG A 258 -12.73 -0.87 -10.44
C ARG A 258 -13.71 -0.81 -9.28
N ALA A 259 -15.03 -0.93 -9.57
CA ALA A 259 -16.05 -1.00 -8.52
C ALA A 259 -15.78 -2.15 -7.54
N ASN A 260 -15.18 -3.26 -8.00
CA ASN A 260 -14.82 -4.39 -7.16
C ASN A 260 -13.88 -4.02 -6.02
N LEU A 261 -12.96 -3.08 -6.24
CA LEU A 261 -12.06 -2.58 -5.17
C LEU A 261 -12.82 -1.93 -3.99
N LEU A 262 -14.08 -1.53 -4.19
CA LEU A 262 -14.93 -0.92 -3.17
C LEU A 262 -16.04 -1.87 -2.68
N LEU A 263 -16.34 -2.92 -3.44
CA LEU A 263 -17.47 -3.82 -3.21
C LEU A 263 -17.07 -5.19 -2.66
N GLU A 264 -15.82 -5.62 -2.93
CA GLU A 264 -15.26 -6.86 -2.36
C GLU A 264 -15.10 -6.73 -0.84
N SER A 265 -15.52 -7.77 -0.14
CA SER A 265 -15.40 -7.87 1.31
C SER A 265 -14.08 -8.52 1.67
N GLN A 266 -13.24 -7.80 2.42
CA GLN A 266 -11.92 -8.26 2.80
C GLN A 266 -11.68 -8.05 4.31
N ASN A 267 -12.13 -9.02 5.10
CA ASN A 267 -11.93 -9.05 6.57
C ASN A 267 -10.49 -9.47 6.90
N VAL A 268 -9.51 -8.69 6.40
CA VAL A 268 -8.09 -8.99 6.50
C VAL A 268 -7.52 -8.53 7.84
N VAL A 269 -6.78 -9.42 8.50
CA VAL A 269 -6.06 -9.12 9.74
C VAL A 269 -4.55 -9.33 9.55
N PRO A 270 -3.71 -8.52 10.22
CA PRO A 270 -2.26 -8.58 10.11
C PRO A 270 -1.67 -9.60 11.11
N GLU A 271 -2.04 -10.87 10.97
CA GLU A 271 -1.72 -11.89 11.98
C GLU A 271 -0.22 -12.05 12.19
N LYS A 272 0.57 -12.05 11.11
CA LYS A 272 2.03 -12.16 11.20
C LYS A 272 2.69 -10.94 11.84
N LEU A 273 2.25 -9.72 11.55
CA LEU A 273 2.78 -8.52 12.20
C LEU A 273 2.48 -8.54 13.71
N LEU A 274 1.26 -8.92 14.09
CA LEU A 274 0.87 -9.04 15.51
C LEU A 274 1.71 -10.10 16.23
N ASN A 275 1.88 -11.28 15.62
CA ASN A 275 2.67 -12.37 16.19
C ASN A 275 4.17 -12.02 16.28
N ALA A 276 4.68 -11.18 15.37
CA ALA A 276 6.04 -10.65 15.43
C ALA A 276 6.22 -9.54 16.49
N GLY A 277 5.14 -9.10 17.14
CA GLY A 277 5.19 -8.07 18.19
C GLY A 277 5.04 -6.64 17.71
N PHE A 278 4.65 -6.40 16.44
CA PHE A 278 4.39 -5.05 15.94
C PHE A 278 3.24 -4.39 16.70
N GLN A 279 3.48 -3.17 17.20
CA GLN A 279 2.50 -2.38 17.92
C GLN A 279 1.88 -1.34 16.99
N PHE A 280 0.59 -1.49 16.69
CA PHE A 280 -0.16 -0.52 15.90
C PHE A 280 -0.45 0.73 16.73
N GLN A 281 -0.19 1.90 16.16
CA GLN A 281 -0.60 3.19 16.74
C GLN A 281 -2.12 3.36 16.64
N TYR A 282 -2.71 2.89 15.54
CA TYR A 282 -4.13 3.00 15.27
C TYR A 282 -4.74 1.62 14.95
N SER A 283 -5.27 0.98 15.95
CA SER A 283 -5.99 -0.29 15.79
C SER A 283 -7.47 -0.10 15.43
N ASP A 284 -8.05 1.08 15.69
CA ASP A 284 -9.46 1.42 15.47
C ASP A 284 -9.62 2.56 14.48
N CYS A 285 -10.47 2.35 13.47
CA CYS A 285 -10.67 3.29 12.37
C CYS A 285 -11.35 4.60 12.83
N GLU A 286 -12.25 4.52 13.81
CA GLU A 286 -12.96 5.69 14.31
C GLU A 286 -12.00 6.63 15.02
N ASN A 287 -11.15 6.09 15.91
CA ASN A 287 -10.14 6.85 16.64
C ASN A 287 -9.16 7.51 15.65
N TYR A 288 -8.71 6.77 14.63
CA TYR A 288 -7.84 7.33 13.59
C TYR A 288 -8.49 8.48 12.84
N LEU A 289 -9.73 8.29 12.36
CA LEU A 289 -10.45 9.32 11.61
C LEU A 289 -10.71 10.56 12.47
N GLU A 290 -11.02 10.39 13.76
CA GLU A 290 -11.19 11.51 14.70
C GLU A 290 -9.91 12.31 14.87
N ASP A 291 -8.79 11.62 15.08
CA ASP A 291 -7.49 12.25 15.26
C ASP A 291 -7.10 13.09 14.05
N ILE A 292 -7.10 12.48 12.87
CA ILE A 292 -6.64 13.18 11.67
C ILE A 292 -7.61 14.24 11.12
N LEU A 293 -8.92 14.17 11.41
CA LEU A 293 -9.90 15.10 10.85
C LEU A 293 -10.32 16.21 11.81
N LYS A 294 -10.22 16.01 13.14
CA LYS A 294 -10.54 17.02 14.16
C LYS A 294 -9.32 17.83 14.57
N ASN A 295 -8.15 17.19 14.66
CA ASN A 295 -6.91 17.89 15.00
C ASN A 295 -6.39 18.61 13.76
N LYS A 296 -6.42 19.96 13.80
CA LYS A 296 -5.95 20.87 12.75
C LYS A 296 -4.44 21.05 12.86
#